data_e420928410a0901ec4f9001ec8554d49
#
_entry.id   e420928410a0901ec4f9001ec8554d49
#
_cell.length_a   1.000
_cell.length_b   1.000
_cell.length_c   1.000
_cell.angle_alpha   90.00
_cell.angle_beta   90.00
_cell.angle_gamma   90.00
#
_symmetry.space_group_name_H-M   'P 1'
#
loop_
_entity.id
_entity.type
_entity.pdbx_description
1 polymer ?
#
loop_
_entity_poly.entity_id
_entity_poly.type
_entity_poly.pdbx_seq_one_letter_code
_entity_poly.pdbx_strand_id
1 'polypeptide(L)'
;AAESGAEVANKDKPLVWFNRQPSSSATGQLDMTALNFNKDTYYVGFDANQGAELQGTMVKDYIEKNIDSIDRNGDGIIGYVLAIGDIGHNDSIARTRGIRKALGTAVEKDGNVNSDPVGTNADGTATVVQDGSLEVGGKTYVVRELASQEMKNSAGATWDAATAGNAIGTWSSSFGDQIDIVASNNDGMGMSMFNAWSKDNKVPTFGYDANS
;
A
#
# COMPACT_ATOMS: atom_id res chain seq x y z
N ALA A 1 4.98 7.77 20.56
CA ALA A 1 6.38 8.20 20.73
C ALA A 1 6.50 9.45 21.63
N ALA A 2 5.42 10.20 21.76
CA ALA A 2 5.39 11.45 22.53
C ALA A 2 5.37 11.26 24.06
N GLU A 3 5.10 10.11 24.55
CA GLU A 3 4.93 9.83 25.99
C GLU A 3 6.20 9.35 26.71
N SER A 4 7.38 9.61 26.17
CA SER A 4 8.62 9.21 26.85
C SER A 4 9.05 10.26 27.87
N GLY A 5 9.68 9.85 28.99
CA GLY A 5 10.21 10.80 29.98
C GLY A 5 11.20 11.83 29.41
N ALA A 6 11.66 11.67 28.18
CA ALA A 6 12.43 12.66 27.43
C ALA A 6 11.64 13.93 27.13
N GLU A 7 10.32 13.87 26.99
CA GLU A 7 9.46 15.04 26.79
C GLU A 7 9.51 16.02 27.94
N VAL A 8 9.34 15.54 29.16
CA VAL A 8 9.34 16.39 30.36
C VAL A 8 10.69 17.08 30.54
N ALA A 9 11.79 16.38 30.27
CA ALA A 9 13.14 16.91 30.39
C ALA A 9 13.53 17.91 29.29
N ASN A 10 12.85 17.89 28.14
CA ASN A 10 13.20 18.65 26.94
C ASN A 10 12.09 19.60 26.44
N LYS A 11 11.04 19.83 27.22
CA LYS A 11 9.87 20.62 26.82
C LYS A 11 10.18 22.03 26.29
N ASP A 12 11.30 22.60 26.70
CA ASP A 12 11.74 23.96 26.32
C ASP A 12 12.85 23.94 25.24
N LYS A 13 13.16 22.75 24.69
CA LYS A 13 14.18 22.60 23.63
C LYS A 13 13.53 22.43 22.27
N PRO A 14 14.19 22.90 21.18
CA PRO A 14 13.75 22.59 19.84
C PRO A 14 13.67 21.08 19.59
N LEU A 15 12.60 20.63 18.96
CA LEU A 15 12.38 19.24 18.57
C LEU A 15 12.25 19.16 17.05
N VAL A 16 13.04 18.30 16.42
CA VAL A 16 12.93 18.04 14.99
C VAL A 16 12.60 16.56 14.77
N TRP A 17 11.41 16.33 14.26
CA TRP A 17 11.05 15.03 13.69
C TRP A 17 11.61 14.96 12.28
N PHE A 18 12.16 13.84 11.88
CA PHE A 18 12.68 13.67 10.52
C PHE A 18 12.38 12.26 9.98
N ASN A 19 12.39 12.11 8.66
CA ASN A 19 12.12 10.91 7.92
C ASN A 19 10.65 10.44 8.08
N ARG A 20 10.28 9.86 9.22
CA ARG A 20 8.91 9.39 9.48
C ARG A 20 8.07 10.50 10.11
N GLN A 21 6.94 10.78 9.49
CA GLN A 21 5.99 11.71 10.08
C GLN A 21 5.42 11.13 11.38
N PRO A 22 5.30 11.93 12.45
CA PRO A 22 4.56 11.51 13.64
C PRO A 22 3.11 11.22 13.28
N SER A 23 2.64 10.02 13.55
CA SER A 23 1.29 9.59 13.19
C SER A 23 0.64 8.84 14.31
N SER A 24 -0.68 8.96 14.40
CA SER A 24 -1.50 8.17 15.29
C SER A 24 -1.44 6.70 14.89
N SER A 25 -1.12 5.84 15.83
CA SER A 25 -1.12 4.38 15.60
C SER A 25 -2.51 3.82 15.28
N ALA A 26 -3.56 4.50 15.73
CA ALA A 26 -4.95 4.07 15.49
C ALA A 26 -5.44 4.43 14.08
N THR A 27 -5.04 5.59 13.54
CA THR A 27 -5.61 6.12 12.29
C THR A 27 -4.60 6.26 11.16
N GLY A 28 -3.29 6.21 11.44
CA GLY A 28 -2.24 6.54 10.48
C GLY A 28 -2.19 8.02 10.10
N GLN A 29 -3.08 8.84 10.65
CA GLN A 29 -3.12 10.28 10.41
C GLN A 29 -2.02 11.01 11.19
N LEU A 30 -1.70 12.21 10.73
CA LEU A 30 -0.70 13.06 11.37
C LEU A 30 -1.01 13.27 12.86
N ASP A 31 -0.04 13.03 13.73
CA ASP A 31 -0.17 13.29 15.16
C ASP A 31 0.12 14.76 15.48
N MET A 32 -0.93 15.54 15.50
CA MET A 32 -0.84 16.97 15.81
C MET A 32 -0.37 17.25 17.24
N THR A 33 -0.55 16.31 18.18
CA THR A 33 -0.04 16.46 19.55
C THR A 33 1.49 16.40 19.55
N ALA A 34 2.06 15.43 18.83
CA ALA A 34 3.50 15.31 18.67
C ALA A 34 4.11 16.52 17.93
N LEU A 35 3.41 17.05 16.92
CA LEU A 35 3.87 18.22 16.16
C LEU A 35 3.72 19.54 16.92
N ASN A 36 2.78 19.62 17.84
CA ASN A 36 2.57 20.80 18.69
C ASN A 36 3.19 20.64 20.08
N PHE A 37 4.18 19.77 20.23
CA PHE A 37 4.85 19.52 21.50
C PHE A 37 5.34 20.81 22.18
N ASN A 38 5.97 21.69 21.42
CA ASN A 38 6.29 23.07 21.81
C ASN A 38 6.34 23.97 20.57
N LYS A 39 6.55 25.29 20.80
CA LYS A 39 6.61 26.29 19.72
C LYS A 39 7.77 26.11 18.73
N ASP A 40 8.79 25.35 19.10
CA ASP A 40 10.00 25.08 18.33
C ASP A 40 10.04 23.60 17.90
N THR A 41 8.88 23.02 17.62
CA THR A 41 8.74 21.67 17.06
C THR A 41 8.58 21.73 15.54
N TYR A 42 9.40 20.96 14.84
CA TYR A 42 9.43 20.92 13.37
C TYR A 42 9.36 19.47 12.87
N TYR A 43 8.80 19.31 11.67
CA TYR A 43 8.90 18.07 10.92
C TYR A 43 9.59 18.32 9.58
N VAL A 44 10.60 17.53 9.29
CA VAL A 44 11.32 17.54 8.00
C VAL A 44 11.19 16.16 7.36
N GLY A 45 10.36 16.08 6.35
CA GLY A 45 10.07 14.83 5.65
C GLY A 45 9.03 15.06 4.56
N PHE A 46 8.44 13.96 4.07
CA PHE A 46 7.36 14.00 3.09
C PHE A 46 6.01 13.64 3.74
N ASP A 47 4.93 14.02 3.09
CA ASP A 47 3.59 13.59 3.48
C ASP A 47 3.30 12.20 2.85
N ALA A 48 3.28 11.18 3.71
CA ALA A 48 3.04 9.80 3.28
C ALA A 48 1.66 9.62 2.62
N ASN A 49 0.65 10.38 3.05
CA ASN A 49 -0.67 10.31 2.47
C ASN A 49 -0.70 10.94 1.07
N GLN A 50 -0.07 12.10 0.90
CA GLN A 50 0.04 12.75 -0.41
C GLN A 50 0.76 11.84 -1.42
N GLY A 51 1.90 11.25 -1.02
CA GLY A 51 2.65 10.33 -1.88
C GLY A 51 1.84 9.08 -2.23
N ALA A 52 1.08 8.56 -1.29
CA ALA A 52 0.20 7.41 -1.49
C ALA A 52 -0.96 7.71 -2.46
N GLU A 53 -1.57 8.89 -2.35
CA GLU A 53 -2.61 9.34 -3.28
C GLU A 53 -2.06 9.50 -4.71
N LEU A 54 -0.84 10.04 -4.84
CA LEU A 54 -0.17 10.15 -6.14
C LEU A 54 0.13 8.78 -6.75
N GLN A 55 0.62 7.81 -5.96
CA GLN A 55 0.82 6.43 -6.43
C GLN A 55 -0.49 5.81 -6.90
N GLY A 56 -1.54 5.91 -6.09
CA GLY A 56 -2.86 5.39 -6.45
C GLY A 56 -3.41 6.00 -7.74
N THR A 57 -3.31 7.32 -7.88
CA THR A 57 -3.71 8.04 -9.09
C THR A 57 -2.91 7.58 -10.30
N MET A 58 -1.59 7.42 -10.17
CA MET A 58 -0.72 6.95 -11.25
C MET A 58 -1.12 5.54 -11.73
N VAL A 59 -1.40 4.63 -10.80
CA VAL A 59 -1.86 3.28 -11.14
C VAL A 59 -3.19 3.31 -11.87
N LYS A 60 -4.16 4.05 -11.35
CA LYS A 60 -5.47 4.23 -11.97
C LYS A 60 -5.38 4.82 -13.38
N ASP A 61 -4.63 5.92 -13.54
CA ASP A 61 -4.40 6.57 -14.83
C ASP A 61 -3.75 5.62 -15.85
N TYR A 62 -2.81 4.80 -15.39
CA TYR A 62 -2.18 3.81 -16.25
C TYR A 62 -3.17 2.76 -16.74
N ILE A 63 -4.02 2.23 -15.85
CA ILE A 63 -5.08 1.28 -16.22
C ILE A 63 -6.01 1.91 -17.26
N GLU A 64 -6.52 3.12 -17.01
CA GLU A 64 -7.45 3.83 -17.90
C GLU A 64 -6.86 4.07 -19.29
N LYS A 65 -5.57 4.41 -19.36
CA LYS A 65 -4.88 4.68 -20.64
C LYS A 65 -4.52 3.42 -21.42
N ASN A 66 -4.42 2.27 -20.74
CA ASN A 66 -3.93 1.03 -21.34
C ASN A 66 -4.94 -0.13 -21.21
N ILE A 67 -6.22 0.18 -21.05
CA ILE A 67 -7.26 -0.80 -20.66
C ILE A 67 -7.29 -2.03 -21.57
N ASP A 68 -7.14 -1.87 -22.88
CA ASP A 68 -7.16 -2.97 -23.84
C ASP A 68 -5.99 -3.96 -23.67
N SER A 69 -4.90 -3.53 -23.05
CA SER A 69 -3.74 -4.38 -22.75
C SER A 69 -3.70 -4.84 -21.29
N ILE A 70 -4.49 -4.23 -20.42
CA ILE A 70 -4.62 -4.58 -19.00
C ILE A 70 -5.62 -5.72 -18.84
N ASP A 71 -6.85 -5.58 -19.33
CA ASP A 71 -7.87 -6.65 -19.33
C ASP A 71 -7.48 -7.72 -20.37
N ARG A 72 -6.43 -8.50 -20.02
CA ARG A 72 -5.80 -9.43 -20.98
C ARG A 72 -6.64 -10.66 -21.29
N ASN A 73 -7.43 -11.12 -20.34
CA ASN A 73 -8.34 -12.24 -20.50
C ASN A 73 -9.71 -11.82 -21.06
N GLY A 74 -9.99 -10.50 -21.12
CA GLY A 74 -11.20 -9.92 -21.69
C GLY A 74 -12.46 -10.13 -20.86
N ASP A 75 -12.31 -10.44 -19.56
CA ASP A 75 -13.46 -10.73 -18.68
C ASP A 75 -14.12 -9.47 -18.10
N GLY A 76 -13.53 -8.30 -18.31
CA GLY A 76 -14.03 -7.02 -17.78
C GLY A 76 -13.71 -6.80 -16.31
N ILE A 77 -12.81 -7.62 -15.75
CA ILE A 77 -12.34 -7.49 -14.37
C ILE A 77 -10.84 -7.17 -14.39
N ILE A 78 -10.46 -6.11 -13.73
CA ILE A 78 -9.05 -5.74 -13.53
C ILE A 78 -8.61 -6.27 -12.18
N GLY A 79 -7.97 -7.43 -12.19
CA GLY A 79 -7.47 -8.08 -11.00
C GLY A 79 -6.09 -7.56 -10.60
N TYR A 80 -5.91 -7.18 -9.33
CA TYR A 80 -4.60 -6.79 -8.84
C TYR A 80 -4.21 -7.54 -7.57
N VAL A 81 -2.89 -7.63 -7.35
CA VAL A 81 -2.30 -8.12 -6.10
C VAL A 81 -1.45 -7.03 -5.47
N LEU A 82 -1.36 -7.03 -4.12
CA LEU A 82 -0.73 -5.94 -3.37
C LEU A 82 0.29 -6.48 -2.37
N ALA A 83 1.56 -6.08 -2.53
CA ALA A 83 2.62 -6.32 -1.56
C ALA A 83 2.64 -5.21 -0.50
N ILE A 84 2.28 -5.56 0.73
CA ILE A 84 2.26 -4.66 1.88
C ILE A 84 3.59 -4.77 2.63
N GLY A 85 4.25 -3.65 2.91
CA GLY A 85 5.56 -3.64 3.55
C GLY A 85 5.52 -4.09 5.00
N ASP A 86 4.81 -3.33 5.83
CA ASP A 86 4.68 -3.54 7.28
C ASP A 86 3.35 -2.96 7.74
N ILE A 87 2.49 -3.80 8.28
CA ILE A 87 1.13 -3.40 8.69
C ILE A 87 1.12 -2.37 9.83
N GLY A 88 2.20 -2.26 10.58
CA GLY A 88 2.38 -1.26 11.65
C GLY A 88 3.12 0.01 11.23
N HIS A 89 3.55 0.11 9.96
CA HIS A 89 4.34 1.24 9.48
C HIS A 89 3.48 2.27 8.76
N ASN A 90 3.59 3.54 9.15
CA ASN A 90 2.77 4.63 8.61
C ASN A 90 2.75 4.71 7.09
N ASP A 91 3.91 4.60 6.46
CA ASP A 91 4.02 4.68 5.00
C ASP A 91 3.35 3.49 4.32
N SER A 92 3.50 2.29 4.88
CA SER A 92 2.84 1.09 4.37
C SER A 92 1.32 1.22 4.48
N ILE A 93 0.83 1.70 5.62
CA ILE A 93 -0.59 1.99 5.85
C ILE A 93 -1.10 3.01 4.82
N ALA A 94 -0.39 4.12 4.64
CA ALA A 94 -0.78 5.17 3.70
C ALA A 94 -0.78 4.63 2.25
N ARG A 95 0.30 3.96 1.82
CA ARG A 95 0.45 3.42 0.45
C ARG A 95 -0.61 2.37 0.12
N THR A 96 -0.91 1.46 1.05
CA THR A 96 -1.98 0.47 0.89
C THR A 96 -3.34 1.15 0.74
N ARG A 97 -3.65 2.12 1.60
CA ARG A 97 -4.90 2.90 1.53
C ARG A 97 -5.01 3.72 0.26
N GLY A 98 -3.92 4.33 -0.19
CA GLY A 98 -3.87 5.12 -1.42
C GLY A 98 -4.24 4.30 -2.65
N ILE A 99 -3.67 3.11 -2.80
CA ILE A 99 -4.01 2.17 -3.88
C ILE A 99 -5.50 1.78 -3.79
N ARG A 100 -5.97 1.33 -2.64
CA ARG A 100 -7.37 0.90 -2.47
C ARG A 100 -8.38 2.01 -2.74
N LYS A 101 -8.10 3.23 -2.26
CA LYS A 101 -8.96 4.40 -2.53
C LYS A 101 -9.02 4.73 -4.03
N ALA A 102 -7.88 4.81 -4.69
CA ALA A 102 -7.81 5.16 -6.11
C ALA A 102 -8.50 4.12 -7.00
N LEU A 103 -8.41 2.84 -6.63
CA LEU A 103 -9.01 1.73 -7.36
C LEU A 103 -10.45 1.41 -6.92
N GLY A 104 -10.99 2.12 -5.93
CA GLY A 104 -12.36 1.93 -5.44
C GLY A 104 -12.57 0.66 -4.61
N THR A 105 -11.49 -0.03 -4.22
CA THR A 105 -11.57 -1.28 -3.44
C THR A 105 -11.51 -1.06 -1.93
N ALA A 106 -11.36 0.19 -1.50
CA ALA A 106 -11.36 0.58 -0.12
C ALA A 106 -12.73 0.39 0.55
N VAL A 107 -12.73 -0.17 1.75
CA VAL A 107 -13.90 -0.12 2.65
C VAL A 107 -13.57 0.83 3.78
N GLU A 108 -14.41 1.83 3.96
CA GLU A 108 -14.29 2.79 5.07
C GLU A 108 -15.13 2.33 6.25
N LYS A 109 -14.50 2.32 7.42
CA LYS A 109 -15.15 2.11 8.70
C LYS A 109 -14.66 3.18 9.67
N ASP A 110 -15.58 3.93 10.26
CA ASP A 110 -15.30 4.99 11.23
C ASP A 110 -14.25 6.01 10.71
N GLY A 111 -14.35 6.37 9.43
CA GLY A 111 -13.43 7.30 8.76
C GLY A 111 -12.05 6.71 8.41
N ASN A 112 -11.84 5.41 8.64
CA ASN A 112 -10.60 4.73 8.31
C ASN A 112 -10.79 3.71 7.18
N VAL A 113 -9.84 3.70 6.26
CA VAL A 113 -9.71 2.65 5.25
C VAL A 113 -8.81 1.55 5.79
N ASN A 114 -9.24 0.30 5.65
CA ASN A 114 -8.42 -0.84 6.06
C ASN A 114 -7.12 -0.90 5.24
N SER A 115 -6.02 -1.11 5.93
CA SER A 115 -4.67 -1.25 5.36
C SER A 115 -4.05 -2.63 5.60
N ASP A 116 -4.79 -3.54 6.23
CA ASP A 116 -4.34 -4.91 6.48
C ASP A 116 -4.44 -5.79 5.22
N PRO A 117 -3.72 -6.92 5.16
CA PRO A 117 -3.83 -7.90 4.09
C PRO A 117 -5.25 -8.44 3.96
N VAL A 118 -5.66 -8.77 2.74
CA VAL A 118 -6.91 -9.49 2.48
C VAL A 118 -6.80 -10.91 3.02
N GLY A 119 -7.77 -11.34 3.80
CA GLY A 119 -7.81 -12.65 4.42
C GLY A 119 -8.28 -12.61 5.86
N THR A 120 -8.05 -13.69 6.60
CA THR A 120 -8.35 -13.77 8.02
C THR A 120 -7.13 -13.36 8.83
N ASN A 121 -7.26 -12.34 9.65
CA ASN A 121 -6.23 -11.88 10.56
C ASN A 121 -5.99 -12.88 11.70
N ALA A 122 -4.88 -12.74 12.42
CA ALA A 122 -4.53 -13.62 13.53
C ALA A 122 -5.56 -13.61 14.68
N ASP A 123 -6.31 -12.53 14.84
CA ASP A 123 -7.39 -12.38 15.82
C ASP A 123 -8.75 -12.94 15.33
N GLY A 124 -8.78 -13.55 14.14
CA GLY A 124 -9.99 -14.11 13.52
C GLY A 124 -10.86 -13.10 12.80
N THR A 125 -10.51 -11.81 12.78
CA THR A 125 -11.21 -10.80 11.99
C THR A 125 -10.88 -10.92 10.51
N ALA A 126 -11.83 -10.66 9.63
CA ALA A 126 -11.59 -10.62 8.20
C ALA A 126 -11.27 -9.20 7.73
N THR A 127 -10.24 -9.08 6.91
CA THR A 127 -10.02 -7.84 6.16
C THR A 127 -11.02 -7.76 5.04
N VAL A 128 -11.84 -6.73 5.07
CA VAL A 128 -12.86 -6.49 4.06
C VAL A 128 -12.34 -5.50 3.04
N VAL A 129 -12.35 -5.91 1.78
CA VAL A 129 -12.26 -5.06 0.60
C VAL A 129 -13.51 -5.26 -0.24
N GLN A 130 -13.82 -4.31 -1.09
CA GLN A 130 -14.94 -4.39 -2.03
C GLN A 130 -14.43 -4.39 -3.46
N ASP A 131 -15.28 -4.78 -4.42
CA ASP A 131 -14.98 -4.54 -5.82
C ASP A 131 -15.10 -3.04 -6.12
N GLY A 132 -14.11 -2.50 -6.80
CA GLY A 132 -14.13 -1.15 -7.36
C GLY A 132 -14.74 -1.13 -8.76
N SER A 133 -14.84 0.06 -9.33
CA SER A 133 -15.39 0.27 -10.67
C SER A 133 -14.60 1.36 -11.40
N LEU A 134 -14.27 1.13 -12.67
CA LEU A 134 -13.67 2.12 -13.57
C LEU A 134 -14.52 2.23 -14.84
N GLU A 135 -14.76 3.47 -15.25
CA GLU A 135 -15.43 3.77 -16.51
C GLU A 135 -14.40 4.20 -17.57
N VAL A 136 -14.22 3.39 -18.61
CA VAL A 136 -13.26 3.69 -19.69
C VAL A 136 -13.93 3.46 -21.03
N GLY A 137 -13.93 4.48 -21.88
CA GLY A 137 -14.48 4.38 -23.23
C GLY A 137 -15.99 4.05 -23.27
N GLY A 138 -16.75 4.36 -22.22
CA GLY A 138 -18.16 4.03 -22.09
C GLY A 138 -18.46 2.60 -21.66
N LYS A 139 -17.43 1.85 -21.26
CA LYS A 139 -17.54 0.50 -20.67
C LYS A 139 -17.16 0.56 -19.19
N THR A 140 -17.91 -0.13 -18.35
CA THR A 140 -17.61 -0.33 -16.93
C THR A 140 -16.75 -1.55 -16.74
N TYR A 141 -15.64 -1.40 -16.02
CA TYR A 141 -14.76 -2.50 -15.59
C TYR A 141 -14.85 -2.64 -14.08
N VAL A 142 -14.88 -3.87 -13.60
CA VAL A 142 -14.74 -4.18 -12.18
C VAL A 142 -13.25 -4.15 -11.82
N VAL A 143 -12.89 -3.58 -10.67
CA VAL A 143 -11.53 -3.66 -10.13
C VAL A 143 -11.55 -4.51 -8.88
N ARG A 144 -10.68 -5.50 -8.79
CA ARG A 144 -10.69 -6.47 -7.70
C ARG A 144 -9.30 -6.69 -7.10
N GLU A 145 -9.19 -6.56 -5.78
CA GLU A 145 -8.02 -7.02 -5.04
C GLU A 145 -8.09 -8.54 -4.86
N LEU A 146 -7.29 -9.27 -5.62
CA LEU A 146 -7.26 -10.73 -5.61
C LEU A 146 -6.55 -11.29 -4.38
N ALA A 147 -5.45 -10.65 -3.99
CA ALA A 147 -4.67 -11.01 -2.81
C ALA A 147 -3.79 -9.85 -2.36
N SER A 148 -3.50 -9.83 -1.07
CA SER A 148 -2.46 -9.00 -0.47
C SER A 148 -1.81 -9.71 0.70
N GLN A 149 -0.58 -9.33 1.02
CA GLN A 149 0.17 -9.94 2.11
C GLN A 149 1.18 -8.93 2.68
N GLU A 150 1.39 -8.98 4.00
CA GLU A 150 2.55 -8.35 4.63
C GLU A 150 3.81 -9.09 4.21
N MET A 151 4.77 -8.38 3.65
CA MET A 151 6.05 -8.97 3.22
C MET A 151 7.01 -9.08 4.39
N LYS A 152 6.70 -10.05 5.26
CA LYS A 152 7.44 -10.36 6.48
C LYS A 152 8.03 -11.76 6.40
N ASN A 153 9.33 -11.87 6.61
CA ASN A 153 10.01 -13.16 6.59
C ASN A 153 9.90 -13.92 7.93
N SER A 154 10.36 -15.15 7.94
CA SER A 154 10.31 -16.01 9.12
C SER A 154 11.12 -15.50 10.33
N ALA A 155 12.08 -14.62 10.12
CA ALA A 155 12.84 -13.93 11.16
C ALA A 155 12.13 -12.69 11.70
N GLY A 156 10.97 -12.34 11.16
CA GLY A 156 10.17 -11.18 11.56
C GLY A 156 10.55 -9.85 10.89
N ALA A 157 11.51 -9.84 9.97
CA ALA A 157 11.85 -8.64 9.20
C ALA A 157 10.77 -8.38 8.14
N THR A 158 10.32 -7.14 8.07
CA THR A 158 9.31 -6.63 7.14
C THR A 158 9.94 -6.00 5.91
N TRP A 159 9.15 -5.63 4.90
CA TRP A 159 9.61 -5.11 3.60
C TRP A 159 10.52 -6.09 2.85
N ASP A 160 10.32 -7.39 3.09
CA ASP A 160 11.20 -8.44 2.59
C ASP A 160 10.93 -8.77 1.12
N ALA A 161 11.92 -8.46 0.28
CA ALA A 161 11.83 -8.67 -1.16
C ALA A 161 11.75 -10.15 -1.55
N ALA A 162 12.41 -11.05 -0.80
CA ALA A 162 12.35 -12.49 -1.08
C ALA A 162 10.95 -13.05 -0.80
N THR A 163 10.32 -12.60 0.30
CA THR A 163 8.93 -12.95 0.62
C THR A 163 7.99 -12.47 -0.49
N ALA A 164 8.20 -11.26 -1.03
CA ALA A 164 7.40 -10.74 -2.14
C ALA A 164 7.56 -11.58 -3.42
N GLY A 165 8.78 -11.99 -3.75
CA GLY A 165 9.04 -12.89 -4.87
C GLY A 165 8.37 -14.25 -4.71
N ASN A 166 8.35 -14.82 -3.51
CA ASN A 166 7.63 -16.07 -3.22
C ASN A 166 6.12 -15.89 -3.30
N ALA A 167 5.60 -14.77 -2.80
CA ALA A 167 4.17 -14.47 -2.83
C ALA A 167 3.64 -14.40 -4.27
N ILE A 168 4.33 -13.71 -5.18
CA ILE A 168 3.90 -13.63 -6.58
C ILE A 168 3.93 -14.99 -7.27
N GLY A 169 4.87 -15.85 -6.93
CA GLY A 169 4.90 -17.24 -7.42
C GLY A 169 3.64 -18.02 -7.02
N THR A 170 3.23 -17.89 -5.76
CA THR A 170 1.99 -18.49 -5.24
C THR A 170 0.75 -17.89 -5.90
N TRP A 171 0.67 -16.55 -5.95
CA TRP A 171 -0.48 -15.84 -6.51
C TRP A 171 -0.65 -16.09 -8.01
N SER A 172 0.45 -16.08 -8.78
CA SER A 172 0.39 -16.39 -10.21
C SER A 172 -0.05 -17.83 -10.50
N SER A 173 0.22 -18.76 -9.59
CA SER A 173 -0.27 -20.14 -9.68
C SER A 173 -1.76 -20.24 -9.33
N SER A 174 -2.25 -19.43 -8.37
CA SER A 174 -3.63 -19.48 -7.90
C SER A 174 -4.60 -18.70 -8.79
N PHE A 175 -4.21 -17.53 -9.27
CA PHE A 175 -5.07 -16.61 -10.01
C PHE A 175 -4.79 -16.58 -11.52
N GLY A 176 -3.61 -16.98 -11.93
CA GLY A 176 -3.27 -17.10 -13.34
C GLY A 176 -3.31 -15.78 -14.10
N ASP A 177 -4.11 -15.75 -15.16
CA ASP A 177 -4.34 -14.61 -16.04
C ASP A 177 -5.37 -13.60 -15.51
N GLN A 178 -5.95 -13.85 -14.34
CA GLN A 178 -6.75 -12.86 -13.62
C GLN A 178 -5.90 -11.75 -12.99
N ILE A 179 -4.57 -11.94 -12.85
CA ILE A 179 -3.69 -10.88 -12.33
C ILE A 179 -3.31 -9.96 -13.49
N ASP A 180 -3.80 -8.75 -13.49
CA ASP A 180 -3.54 -7.72 -14.50
C ASP A 180 -2.56 -6.66 -14.01
N ILE A 181 -2.49 -6.45 -12.70
CA ILE A 181 -1.65 -5.43 -12.05
C ILE A 181 -0.97 -6.02 -10.81
N VAL A 182 0.27 -5.64 -10.61
CA VAL A 182 1.00 -5.81 -9.35
C VAL A 182 1.26 -4.45 -8.73
N ALA A 183 0.78 -4.23 -7.52
CA ALA A 183 1.09 -3.06 -6.72
C ALA A 183 1.98 -3.43 -5.54
N SER A 184 2.92 -2.56 -5.20
CA SER A 184 3.85 -2.78 -4.10
C SER A 184 4.06 -1.50 -3.30
N ASN A 185 4.20 -1.64 -1.99
CA ASN A 185 4.50 -0.51 -1.12
C ASN A 185 5.92 0.04 -1.30
N ASN A 186 6.86 -0.70 -1.91
CA ASN A 186 8.16 -0.18 -2.30
C ASN A 186 8.72 -0.86 -3.56
N ASP A 187 9.78 -0.30 -4.12
CA ASP A 187 10.43 -0.79 -5.33
C ASP A 187 11.13 -2.13 -5.13
N GLY A 188 11.80 -2.33 -4.00
CA GLY A 188 12.53 -3.57 -3.74
C GLY A 188 11.62 -4.81 -3.79
N MET A 189 10.46 -4.75 -3.18
CA MET A 189 9.44 -5.81 -3.26
C MET A 189 8.84 -5.90 -4.67
N GLY A 190 8.49 -4.76 -5.28
CA GLY A 190 7.95 -4.70 -6.64
C GLY A 190 8.88 -5.32 -7.66
N MET A 191 10.16 -4.99 -7.64
CA MET A 191 11.19 -5.55 -8.53
C MET A 191 11.37 -7.06 -8.31
N SER A 192 11.33 -7.51 -7.05
CA SER A 192 11.41 -8.94 -6.74
C SER A 192 10.22 -9.70 -7.33
N MET A 193 9.01 -9.16 -7.21
CA MET A 193 7.81 -9.74 -7.81
C MET A 193 7.88 -9.74 -9.34
N PHE A 194 8.32 -8.64 -9.96
CA PHE A 194 8.50 -8.55 -11.41
C PHE A 194 9.50 -9.58 -11.93
N ASN A 195 10.63 -9.77 -11.24
CA ASN A 195 11.65 -10.74 -11.62
C ASN A 195 11.19 -12.19 -11.40
N ALA A 196 10.44 -12.45 -10.34
CA ALA A 196 9.92 -13.78 -10.01
C ALA A 196 8.67 -14.17 -10.83
N TRP A 197 8.08 -13.25 -11.59
CA TRP A 197 6.95 -13.55 -12.47
C TRP A 197 7.37 -14.55 -13.56
N SER A 198 6.81 -15.75 -13.51
CA SER A 198 7.25 -16.90 -14.32
C SER A 198 6.51 -17.07 -15.63
N LYS A 199 5.50 -16.24 -15.92
CA LYS A 199 4.72 -16.33 -17.17
C LYS A 199 5.32 -15.46 -18.28
N ASP A 200 5.08 -15.83 -19.53
CA ASP A 200 5.65 -15.15 -20.71
C ASP A 200 5.26 -13.67 -20.80
N ASN A 201 4.02 -13.35 -20.43
CA ASN A 201 3.53 -11.97 -20.45
C ASN A 201 3.64 -11.34 -19.06
N LYS A 202 4.63 -10.49 -18.87
CA LYS A 202 4.77 -9.72 -17.65
C LYS A 202 3.62 -8.75 -17.46
N VAL A 203 3.16 -8.61 -16.23
CA VAL A 203 2.14 -7.64 -15.85
C VAL A 203 2.78 -6.32 -15.40
N PRO A 204 2.12 -5.17 -15.60
CA PRO A 204 2.56 -3.91 -15.05
C PRO A 204 2.73 -4.00 -13.53
N THR A 205 3.90 -3.57 -13.06
CA THR A 205 4.27 -3.62 -11.64
C THR A 205 4.62 -2.22 -11.17
N PHE A 206 3.96 -1.78 -10.12
CA PHE A 206 4.10 -0.44 -9.55
C PHE A 206 4.75 -0.53 -8.17
N GLY A 207 5.85 0.18 -8.00
CA GLY A 207 6.55 0.34 -6.76
C GLY A 207 6.37 1.73 -6.14
N TYR A 208 7.27 2.06 -5.23
CA TYR A 208 7.37 3.36 -4.54
C TYR A 208 8.84 3.57 -4.14
N ASP A 209 9.25 4.79 -3.85
CA ASP A 209 10.60 5.24 -3.45
C ASP A 209 11.53 5.62 -4.62
N ALA A 210 11.24 5.23 -5.86
CA ALA A 210 12.08 5.49 -7.05
C ALA A 210 13.55 5.06 -6.85
N ASN A 211 13.77 3.91 -6.22
CA ASN A 211 15.10 3.32 -6.06
C ASN A 211 15.58 2.71 -7.38
N SER A 212 16.85 2.92 -7.69
CA SER A 212 17.53 2.35 -8.88
C SER A 212 18.17 1.00 -8.55
#